data_cae76b2df7ab6570550357754bcf9a94
#
_entry.id   cae76b2df7ab6570550357754bcf9a94
#
_cell.length_a   1.000
_cell.length_b   1.000
_cell.length_c   1.000
_cell.angle_alpha   90.00
_cell.angle_beta   90.00
_cell.angle_gamma   90.00
#
_symmetry.space_group_name_H-M   'P 1'
#
loop_
_entity.id
_entity.type
_entity.pdbx_description
1 polymer ?
#
loop_
_entity_poly.entity_id
_entity_poly.type
_entity_poly.pdbx_seq_one_letter_code
_entity_poly.pdbx_strand_id
1 'polypeptide(L)'
;MAAKKSGGRSVFVAVTVFVLIVLGAIAYSKISEMTRKSNPGIVGNTAGNLYNGGLFCDNGERIFFSNYRDQGLFYSMSYDLDDFKFVTNDVARFINHDDHYLYYSRMNNLKDQAAQSVFTFYSNGVFRISPNGRHQKMLWNKPVGSVLYYDGQVFYQHYAEGEKLTIHRTDIDGKEDVAMNLDETVAVSVAGNRLYYGGLTYDRGLYSVGVNASAGSKVLDGFFYQPWVIGSTVYYIDTDDAYKLKLIGLDGKGGETLTSRRVSAYNITTNGKYVFFQCDTAGEAGLYMIDRASGTEQLIKEGNYKWINLIGNRCFFYDAGGSIVYIYTIGGGISYFDPPVLKK
;
A
#
# COMPACT_ATOMS: atom_id res chain seq x y z
N MET A 1 -75.98 -1.16 -6.92
CA MET A 1 -74.61 -1.42 -7.42
C MET A 1 -73.70 -0.26 -7.02
N ALA A 2 -72.91 -0.42 -5.98
CA ALA A 2 -71.95 0.60 -5.56
C ALA A 2 -70.55 0.12 -5.97
N ALA A 3 -69.95 0.81 -6.92
CA ALA A 3 -68.62 0.49 -7.48
C ALA A 3 -67.51 0.88 -6.54
N LYS A 4 -66.61 -0.05 -6.31
CA LYS A 4 -65.40 -0.03 -5.54
C LYS A 4 -64.42 1.09 -5.93
N LYS A 5 -64.30 2.19 -5.15
CA LYS A 5 -63.31 3.25 -5.28
C LYS A 5 -62.16 3.11 -4.27
N SER A 6 -61.59 1.92 -4.07
CA SER A 6 -60.53 1.70 -3.05
C SER A 6 -59.12 1.51 -3.64
N GLY A 7 -58.99 1.23 -4.94
CA GLY A 7 -57.67 0.95 -5.53
C GLY A 7 -56.74 2.16 -5.68
N GLY A 8 -57.29 3.36 -5.97
CA GLY A 8 -56.46 4.54 -6.19
C GLY A 8 -55.77 5.11 -4.94
N ARG A 9 -56.42 4.96 -3.77
CA ARG A 9 -55.89 5.49 -2.51
C ARG A 9 -54.74 4.65 -1.97
N SER A 10 -54.78 3.33 -2.16
CA SER A 10 -53.69 2.44 -1.75
C SER A 10 -52.48 2.58 -2.66
N VAL A 11 -52.67 2.77 -3.97
CA VAL A 11 -51.57 3.02 -4.93
C VAL A 11 -50.93 4.38 -4.61
N PHE A 12 -51.69 5.43 -4.38
CA PHE A 12 -51.17 6.75 -4.00
C PHE A 12 -50.32 6.69 -2.72
N VAL A 13 -50.79 6.00 -1.66
CA VAL A 13 -50.06 5.80 -0.41
C VAL A 13 -48.74 5.03 -0.67
N ALA A 14 -48.79 3.96 -1.45
CA ALA A 14 -47.59 3.18 -1.79
C ALA A 14 -46.55 4.00 -2.55
N VAL A 15 -46.96 4.81 -3.54
CA VAL A 15 -46.09 5.69 -4.27
C VAL A 15 -45.49 6.76 -3.35
N THR A 16 -46.30 7.37 -2.47
CA THR A 16 -45.82 8.38 -1.53
C THR A 16 -44.76 7.80 -0.57
N VAL A 17 -45.02 6.61 -0.01
CA VAL A 17 -44.04 5.92 0.86
C VAL A 17 -42.78 5.59 0.12
N PHE A 18 -42.86 5.09 -1.10
CA PHE A 18 -41.68 4.84 -1.96
C PHE A 18 -40.87 6.09 -2.20
N VAL A 19 -41.50 7.22 -2.56
CA VAL A 19 -40.81 8.51 -2.76
C VAL A 19 -40.15 8.98 -1.48
N LEU A 20 -40.78 8.86 -0.34
CA LEU A 20 -40.17 9.23 0.97
C LEU A 20 -38.98 8.36 1.31
N ILE A 21 -39.03 7.06 1.04
CA ILE A 21 -37.87 6.15 1.22
C ILE A 21 -36.72 6.57 0.33
N VAL A 22 -36.97 6.86 -0.96
CA VAL A 22 -35.93 7.31 -1.90
C VAL A 22 -35.34 8.65 -1.47
N LEU A 23 -36.18 9.62 -1.08
CA LEU A 23 -35.70 10.91 -0.57
C LEU A 23 -34.90 10.75 0.75
N GLY A 24 -35.34 9.89 1.65
CA GLY A 24 -34.62 9.54 2.86
C GLY A 24 -33.26 8.90 2.59
N ALA A 25 -33.18 8.00 1.60
CA ALA A 25 -31.95 7.37 1.19
C ALA A 25 -30.95 8.38 0.56
N ILE A 26 -31.46 9.32 -0.27
CA ILE A 26 -30.67 10.38 -0.88
C ILE A 26 -30.17 11.35 0.21
N ALA A 27 -31.03 11.77 1.14
CA ALA A 27 -30.66 12.63 2.27
C ALA A 27 -29.61 11.96 3.15
N TYR A 28 -29.81 10.69 3.50
CA TYR A 28 -28.84 9.90 4.27
C TYR A 28 -27.51 9.78 3.55
N SER A 29 -27.51 9.52 2.24
CA SER A 29 -26.30 9.46 1.43
C SER A 29 -25.53 10.79 1.47
N LYS A 30 -26.24 11.93 1.28
CA LYS A 30 -25.63 13.26 1.32
C LYS A 30 -25.11 13.62 2.72
N ILE A 31 -25.84 13.33 3.78
CA ILE A 31 -25.39 13.55 5.16
C ILE A 31 -24.17 12.69 5.44
N SER A 32 -24.18 11.43 5.03
CA SER A 32 -23.04 10.53 5.16
C SER A 32 -21.81 11.03 4.40
N GLU A 33 -21.99 11.65 3.24
CA GLU A 33 -20.90 12.30 2.48
C GLU A 33 -20.35 13.54 3.20
N MET A 34 -21.21 14.37 3.78
CA MET A 34 -20.81 15.58 4.51
C MET A 34 -20.15 15.28 5.89
N THR A 35 -20.43 14.12 6.46
CA THR A 35 -19.84 13.70 7.74
C THR A 35 -18.60 12.83 7.60
N ARG A 36 -18.16 12.55 6.37
CA ARG A 36 -16.92 11.81 6.14
C ARG A 36 -15.73 12.64 6.56
N LYS A 37 -14.99 12.11 7.49
CA LYS A 37 -13.73 12.70 7.93
C LYS A 37 -12.62 11.97 7.15
N SER A 38 -11.89 12.70 6.32
CA SER A 38 -10.53 12.31 5.96
C SER A 38 -9.59 12.95 6.98
N ASN A 39 -8.53 12.25 7.37
CA ASN A 39 -7.50 12.83 8.22
C ASN A 39 -6.42 13.44 7.31
N PRO A 40 -6.37 14.77 7.16
CA PRO A 40 -5.36 15.42 6.35
C PRO A 40 -3.96 15.17 6.93
N GLY A 41 -2.97 15.02 6.06
CA GLY A 41 -1.57 14.83 6.43
C GLY A 41 -1.16 13.43 6.84
N ILE A 42 -2.10 12.45 6.94
CA ILE A 42 -1.75 11.06 7.19
C ILE A 42 -1.16 10.42 5.94
N VAL A 43 -0.03 9.73 6.12
CA VAL A 43 0.53 8.77 5.17
C VAL A 43 0.00 7.39 5.51
N GLY A 44 -0.77 6.77 4.63
CA GLY A 44 -1.53 5.56 4.92
C GLY A 44 -0.70 4.32 5.22
N ASN A 45 0.51 4.24 4.69
CA ASN A 45 1.53 3.24 5.04
C ASN A 45 2.91 3.77 4.64
N THR A 46 3.97 3.20 5.19
CA THR A 46 5.34 3.59 4.82
C THR A 46 5.68 3.17 3.39
N ALA A 47 6.49 3.96 2.70
CA ALA A 47 6.94 3.60 1.36
C ALA A 47 7.67 2.25 1.35
N GLY A 48 8.48 1.97 2.38
CA GLY A 48 9.16 0.69 2.50
C GLY A 48 8.21 -0.51 2.59
N ASN A 49 7.13 -0.42 3.36
CA ASN A 49 6.09 -1.46 3.38
C ASN A 49 5.42 -1.60 2.01
N LEU A 50 5.08 -0.48 1.36
CA LEU A 50 4.43 -0.49 0.04
C LEU A 50 5.34 -1.06 -1.05
N TYR A 51 6.64 -0.75 -1.04
CA TYR A 51 7.63 -1.37 -1.94
C TYR A 51 7.73 -2.89 -1.72
N ASN A 52 7.42 -3.34 -0.52
CA ASN A 52 7.39 -4.74 -0.13
C ASN A 52 5.95 -5.34 -0.14
N GLY A 53 5.09 -4.84 -1.03
CA GLY A 53 3.76 -5.36 -1.27
C GLY A 53 2.68 -4.87 -0.31
N GLY A 54 3.04 -4.08 0.73
CA GLY A 54 2.10 -3.51 1.69
C GLY A 54 1.22 -4.56 2.36
N LEU A 55 1.82 -5.69 2.77
CA LEU A 55 1.08 -6.82 3.35
C LEU A 55 0.69 -6.59 4.80
N PHE A 56 1.31 -5.61 5.45
CA PHE A 56 1.03 -5.18 6.81
C PHE A 56 0.88 -3.66 6.86
N CYS A 57 -0.05 -3.21 7.69
CA CYS A 57 -0.30 -1.80 7.97
C CYS A 57 -0.82 -1.68 9.40
N ASP A 58 -0.45 -0.66 10.14
CA ASP A 58 -1.06 -0.37 11.44
C ASP A 58 -1.65 1.03 11.47
N ASN A 59 -2.72 1.20 12.24
CA ASN A 59 -3.39 2.48 12.43
C ASN A 59 -3.22 3.05 13.86
N GLY A 60 -2.24 2.56 14.61
CA GLY A 60 -2.03 2.94 16.00
C GLY A 60 -2.88 2.15 17.02
N GLU A 61 -3.94 1.44 16.56
CA GLU A 61 -4.81 0.61 17.41
C GLU A 61 -4.68 -0.88 17.10
N ARG A 62 -4.59 -1.23 15.83
CA ARG A 62 -4.52 -2.61 15.34
C ARG A 62 -3.57 -2.73 14.16
N ILE A 63 -3.04 -3.92 13.98
CA ILE A 63 -2.28 -4.32 12.81
C ILE A 63 -3.24 -4.98 11.82
N PHE A 64 -3.31 -4.48 10.60
CA PHE A 64 -4.06 -5.04 9.48
C PHE A 64 -3.11 -5.78 8.55
N PHE A 65 -3.49 -6.97 8.10
CA PHE A 65 -2.56 -7.79 7.30
C PHE A 65 -3.25 -8.75 6.33
N SER A 66 -2.49 -9.14 5.32
CA SER A 66 -2.81 -10.19 4.37
C SER A 66 -2.45 -11.55 5.01
N ASN A 67 -3.44 -12.36 5.40
CA ASN A 67 -3.18 -13.62 6.08
C ASN A 67 -2.74 -14.70 5.09
N TYR A 68 -1.44 -14.99 5.04
CA TYR A 68 -0.87 -15.98 4.12
C TYR A 68 -1.40 -17.40 4.37
N ARG A 69 -1.81 -17.73 5.61
CA ARG A 69 -2.42 -19.03 5.98
C ARG A 69 -3.82 -19.20 5.42
N ASP A 70 -4.51 -18.10 5.13
CA ASP A 70 -5.84 -18.05 4.52
C ASP A 70 -5.78 -17.37 3.14
N GLN A 71 -4.85 -17.81 2.29
CA GLN A 71 -4.70 -17.37 0.89
C GLN A 71 -4.54 -15.86 0.70
N GLY A 72 -4.09 -15.14 1.71
CA GLY A 72 -3.91 -13.68 1.67
C GLY A 72 -5.17 -12.89 1.98
N LEU A 73 -6.20 -13.48 2.55
CA LEU A 73 -7.41 -12.77 2.96
C LEU A 73 -7.11 -11.72 4.02
N PHE A 74 -7.96 -10.71 4.08
CA PHE A 74 -7.75 -9.52 4.88
C PHE A 74 -8.17 -9.74 6.34
N TYR A 75 -7.21 -9.60 7.24
CA TYR A 75 -7.34 -9.80 8.69
C TYR A 75 -6.81 -8.60 9.46
N SER A 76 -7.12 -8.57 10.75
CA SER A 76 -6.46 -7.69 11.73
C SER A 76 -6.11 -8.45 13.00
N MET A 77 -5.17 -7.91 13.78
CA MET A 77 -4.72 -8.43 15.08
C MET A 77 -4.34 -7.29 16.02
N SER A 78 -4.20 -7.59 17.32
CA SER A 78 -3.63 -6.67 18.29
C SER A 78 -2.10 -6.52 18.10
N TYR A 79 -1.50 -5.55 18.79
CA TYR A 79 -0.04 -5.41 18.81
C TYR A 79 0.67 -6.56 19.55
N ASP A 80 -0.05 -7.31 20.39
CA ASP A 80 0.49 -8.50 21.05
C ASP A 80 0.48 -9.75 20.16
N LEU A 81 0.08 -9.58 18.88
CA LEU A 81 -0.04 -10.62 17.87
C LEU A 81 -1.10 -11.68 18.26
N ASP A 82 -2.16 -11.22 18.85
CA ASP A 82 -3.35 -12.00 19.21
C ASP A 82 -4.64 -11.26 18.79
N ASP A 83 -5.79 -11.59 19.37
CA ASP A 83 -7.11 -10.99 19.06
C ASP A 83 -7.32 -10.85 17.54
N PHE A 84 -7.07 -11.95 16.82
CA PHE A 84 -7.23 -11.99 15.38
C PHE A 84 -8.69 -11.80 14.98
N LYS A 85 -8.94 -10.93 13.98
CA LYS A 85 -10.28 -10.69 13.43
C LYS A 85 -10.22 -10.76 11.92
N PHE A 86 -11.24 -11.37 11.35
CA PHE A 86 -11.48 -11.39 9.93
C PHE A 86 -12.07 -10.03 9.50
N VAL A 87 -11.50 -9.40 8.47
CA VAL A 87 -11.99 -8.12 7.95
C VAL A 87 -12.87 -8.34 6.72
N THR A 88 -12.37 -9.05 5.70
CA THR A 88 -13.15 -9.35 4.49
C THR A 88 -12.55 -10.52 3.71
N ASN A 89 -13.36 -11.10 2.80
CA ASN A 89 -12.94 -12.15 1.84
C ASN A 89 -12.02 -11.65 0.72
N ASP A 90 -11.55 -10.43 0.79
CA ASP A 90 -10.62 -9.92 -0.22
C ASP A 90 -9.19 -10.33 0.11
N VAL A 91 -8.46 -10.76 -0.91
CA VAL A 91 -7.00 -10.86 -0.87
C VAL A 91 -6.45 -9.44 -0.96
N ALA A 92 -5.94 -8.90 0.15
CA ALA A 92 -5.52 -7.51 0.24
C ALA A 92 -4.00 -7.35 0.06
N ARG A 93 -3.61 -6.35 -0.76
CA ARG A 93 -2.23 -5.87 -0.87
C ARG A 93 -2.19 -4.35 -0.88
N PHE A 94 -1.01 -3.79 -0.65
CA PHE A 94 -0.81 -2.35 -0.55
C PHE A 94 -1.81 -1.72 0.42
N ILE A 95 -1.90 -2.32 1.62
CA ILE A 95 -2.81 -1.90 2.67
C ILE A 95 -2.37 -0.54 3.22
N ASN A 96 -3.30 0.38 3.30
CA ASN A 96 -3.15 1.72 3.85
C ASN A 96 -4.29 2.03 4.82
N HIS A 97 -4.15 3.05 5.65
CA HIS A 97 -5.20 3.56 6.53
C HIS A 97 -5.29 5.08 6.51
N ASP A 98 -6.42 5.62 7.01
CA ASP A 98 -6.60 7.04 7.33
C ASP A 98 -7.25 7.25 8.71
N ASP A 99 -7.12 6.26 9.62
CA ASP A 99 -7.79 6.09 10.92
C ASP A 99 -9.29 5.77 10.83
N HIS A 100 -9.98 6.16 9.76
CA HIS A 100 -11.40 5.85 9.54
C HIS A 100 -11.61 4.68 8.59
N TYR A 101 -10.75 4.54 7.61
CA TYR A 101 -10.84 3.54 6.56
C TYR A 101 -9.50 2.87 6.28
N LEU A 102 -9.59 1.70 5.67
CA LEU A 102 -8.49 0.98 5.06
C LEU A 102 -8.63 1.09 3.55
N TYR A 103 -7.51 1.29 2.86
CA TYR A 103 -7.43 1.34 1.40
C TYR A 103 -6.47 0.26 0.94
N TYR A 104 -6.83 -0.46 -0.11
CA TYR A 104 -6.00 -1.59 -0.56
C TYR A 104 -6.31 -1.94 -2.02
N SER A 105 -5.38 -2.66 -2.65
CA SER A 105 -5.67 -3.34 -3.90
C SER A 105 -6.23 -4.73 -3.61
N ARG A 106 -7.32 -5.10 -4.28
CA ARG A 106 -7.92 -6.43 -4.18
C ARG A 106 -7.31 -7.36 -5.22
N MET A 107 -6.80 -8.51 -4.79
CA MET A 107 -6.09 -9.49 -5.59
C MET A 107 -6.85 -10.81 -5.75
N ASN A 108 -8.18 -10.77 -5.80
CA ASN A 108 -9.05 -11.97 -5.79
C ASN A 108 -9.04 -12.76 -7.10
N ASN A 109 -8.43 -12.26 -8.17
CA ASN A 109 -8.51 -12.90 -9.47
C ASN A 109 -7.51 -14.07 -9.61
N LEU A 110 -7.59 -15.05 -8.69
CA LEU A 110 -6.76 -16.25 -8.73
C LEU A 110 -7.10 -17.19 -9.91
N LYS A 111 -8.30 -17.02 -10.52
CA LYS A 111 -8.76 -17.87 -11.63
C LYS A 111 -8.12 -17.53 -12.98
N ASP A 112 -7.69 -16.28 -13.15
CA ASP A 112 -7.04 -15.83 -14.38
C ASP A 112 -5.52 -16.07 -14.37
N GLN A 113 -5.01 -16.81 -13.42
CA GLN A 113 -3.60 -17.25 -13.37
C GLN A 113 -3.16 -18.06 -14.60
N ALA A 114 -4.12 -18.58 -15.39
CA ALA A 114 -3.86 -19.27 -16.63
C ALA A 114 -3.55 -18.33 -17.82
N ALA A 115 -3.84 -17.03 -17.73
CA ALA A 115 -3.48 -16.06 -18.76
C ALA A 115 -1.99 -15.70 -18.58
N GLN A 116 -1.14 -16.33 -19.36
CA GLN A 116 0.33 -16.24 -19.33
C GLN A 116 0.86 -14.88 -19.83
N SER A 117 0.39 -13.77 -19.32
CA SER A 117 1.01 -12.47 -19.56
C SER A 117 2.02 -12.19 -18.47
N VAL A 118 3.25 -11.82 -18.83
CA VAL A 118 4.31 -11.37 -17.92
C VAL A 118 3.85 -10.17 -17.07
N PHE A 119 2.80 -9.47 -17.52
CA PHE A 119 2.16 -8.32 -16.87
C PHE A 119 0.75 -8.62 -16.36
N THR A 120 0.45 -9.85 -16.01
CA THR A 120 -0.88 -10.17 -15.45
C THR A 120 -0.98 -9.57 -14.06
N PHE A 121 -1.63 -8.43 -13.97
CA PHE A 121 -2.03 -7.85 -12.70
C PHE A 121 -3.22 -8.64 -12.16
N TYR A 122 -3.00 -9.39 -11.10
CA TYR A 122 -4.07 -10.13 -10.41
C TYR A 122 -5.02 -9.23 -9.62
N SER A 123 -4.79 -7.92 -9.66
CA SER A 123 -5.59 -6.92 -8.96
C SER A 123 -6.91 -6.66 -9.67
N ASN A 124 -8.00 -6.69 -8.92
CA ASN A 124 -9.35 -6.33 -9.38
C ASN A 124 -9.72 -4.87 -9.08
N GLY A 125 -8.75 -4.03 -8.71
CA GLY A 125 -8.96 -2.61 -8.47
C GLY A 125 -8.58 -2.14 -7.09
N VAL A 126 -8.96 -0.88 -6.80
CA VAL A 126 -8.73 -0.21 -5.53
C VAL A 126 -10.02 -0.20 -4.73
N PHE A 127 -9.92 -0.53 -3.46
CA PHE A 127 -11.04 -0.61 -2.53
C PHE A 127 -10.77 0.18 -1.26
N ARG A 128 -11.85 0.64 -0.66
CA ARG A 128 -11.91 1.20 0.67
C ARG A 128 -12.87 0.38 1.53
N ILE A 129 -12.55 0.17 2.80
CA ILE A 129 -13.39 -0.56 3.77
C ILE A 129 -13.19 0.04 5.17
N SER A 130 -14.22 -0.01 6.01
CA SER A 130 -14.04 0.34 7.42
C SER A 130 -13.20 -0.74 8.14
N PRO A 131 -12.46 -0.41 9.21
CA PRO A 131 -11.62 -1.38 9.94
C PRO A 131 -12.38 -2.60 10.50
N ASN A 132 -13.70 -2.48 10.68
CA ASN A 132 -14.59 -3.56 11.11
C ASN A 132 -15.16 -4.42 9.97
N GLY A 133 -14.65 -4.25 8.74
CA GLY A 133 -15.09 -5.01 7.57
C GLY A 133 -16.40 -4.54 6.93
N ARG A 134 -16.94 -3.39 7.35
CA ARG A 134 -18.19 -2.84 6.80
C ARG A 134 -17.93 -1.72 5.81
N HIS A 135 -18.99 -1.30 5.10
CA HIS A 135 -18.96 -0.14 4.20
C HIS A 135 -17.86 -0.22 3.12
N GLN A 136 -17.66 -1.43 2.58
CA GLN A 136 -16.75 -1.62 1.48
C GLN A 136 -17.20 -0.82 0.26
N LYS A 137 -16.27 -0.14 -0.39
CA LYS A 137 -16.49 0.63 -1.61
C LYS A 137 -15.35 0.41 -2.58
N MET A 138 -15.69 0.15 -3.83
CA MET A 138 -14.74 0.13 -4.94
C MET A 138 -14.49 1.56 -5.39
N LEU A 139 -13.22 1.97 -5.42
CA LEU A 139 -12.78 3.29 -5.87
C LEU A 139 -12.38 3.26 -7.34
N TRP A 140 -11.79 2.13 -7.77
CA TRP A 140 -11.36 1.87 -9.13
C TRP A 140 -11.57 0.40 -9.49
N ASN A 141 -12.03 0.09 -10.72
CA ASN A 141 -12.50 -1.25 -11.11
C ASN A 141 -11.61 -1.98 -12.12
N LYS A 142 -10.43 -1.45 -12.41
CA LYS A 142 -9.47 -2.09 -13.32
C LYS A 142 -8.21 -2.53 -12.57
N PRO A 143 -7.36 -3.36 -13.18
CA PRO A 143 -6.11 -3.76 -12.57
C PRO A 143 -5.25 -2.56 -12.15
N VAL A 144 -4.64 -2.67 -10.97
CA VAL A 144 -3.73 -1.66 -10.42
C VAL A 144 -2.48 -2.35 -9.87
N GLY A 145 -1.38 -1.63 -9.85
CA GLY A 145 -0.17 -2.01 -9.14
C GLY A 145 -0.21 -1.56 -7.67
N SER A 146 0.71 -0.68 -7.29
CA SER A 146 0.77 -0.11 -5.95
C SER A 146 -0.42 0.81 -5.65
N VAL A 147 -0.75 0.91 -4.37
CA VAL A 147 -1.74 1.85 -3.82
C VAL A 147 -1.10 2.60 -2.66
N LEU A 148 -1.25 3.92 -2.60
CA LEU A 148 -0.81 4.80 -1.53
C LEU A 148 -1.95 5.74 -1.15
N TYR A 149 -2.28 5.82 0.15
CA TYR A 149 -3.15 6.86 0.68
C TYR A 149 -2.31 8.00 1.25
N TYR A 150 -2.68 9.23 0.91
CA TYR A 150 -2.15 10.43 1.52
C TYR A 150 -3.16 11.58 1.44
N ASP A 151 -3.39 12.25 2.56
CA ASP A 151 -4.12 13.52 2.67
C ASP A 151 -5.50 13.54 1.97
N GLY A 152 -6.30 12.49 2.19
CA GLY A 152 -7.64 12.39 1.60
C GLY A 152 -7.66 11.96 0.14
N GLN A 153 -6.53 11.57 -0.42
CA GLN A 153 -6.39 11.08 -1.79
C GLN A 153 -5.79 9.68 -1.81
N VAL A 154 -6.18 8.91 -2.81
CA VAL A 154 -5.65 7.57 -3.07
C VAL A 154 -4.91 7.60 -4.39
N PHE A 155 -3.61 7.36 -4.34
CA PHE A 155 -2.73 7.25 -5.50
C PHE A 155 -2.56 5.78 -5.85
N TYR A 156 -2.64 5.44 -7.12
CA TYR A 156 -2.49 4.06 -7.57
C TYR A 156 -1.79 3.97 -8.92
N GLN A 157 -1.01 2.92 -9.09
CA GLN A 157 -0.42 2.62 -10.38
C GLN A 157 -1.51 2.08 -11.31
N HIS A 158 -1.83 2.86 -12.32
CA HIS A 158 -2.80 2.52 -13.35
C HIS A 158 -2.16 1.65 -14.42
N TYR A 159 -2.91 0.66 -14.88
CA TYR A 159 -2.58 -0.12 -16.06
C TYR A 159 -3.76 -0.19 -16.99
N ALA A 160 -3.55 0.11 -18.26
CA ALA A 160 -4.48 -0.19 -19.34
C ALA A 160 -3.69 -0.72 -20.54
N GLU A 161 -4.33 -1.63 -21.28
CA GLU A 161 -3.73 -2.20 -22.49
C GLU A 161 -3.42 -1.09 -23.51
N GLY A 162 -2.17 -1.05 -23.98
CA GLY A 162 -1.70 0.00 -24.90
C GLY A 162 -1.32 1.34 -24.25
N GLU A 163 -1.51 1.49 -22.94
CA GLU A 163 -1.06 2.65 -22.17
C GLU A 163 0.20 2.31 -21.36
N LYS A 164 0.92 3.37 -20.96
CA LYS A 164 2.06 3.21 -20.06
C LYS A 164 1.57 2.96 -18.63
N LEU A 165 2.46 2.39 -17.80
CA LEU A 165 2.28 2.35 -16.36
C LEU A 165 2.37 3.77 -15.79
N THR A 166 1.24 4.36 -15.45
CA THR A 166 1.12 5.72 -14.95
C THR A 166 0.60 5.74 -13.52
N ILE A 167 0.82 6.82 -12.80
CA ILE A 167 0.19 7.05 -11.50
C ILE A 167 -1.06 7.90 -11.71
N HIS A 168 -2.15 7.41 -11.15
CA HIS A 168 -3.42 8.12 -11.05
C HIS A 168 -3.73 8.45 -9.61
N ARG A 169 -4.60 9.40 -9.39
CA ARG A 169 -5.16 9.72 -8.08
C ARG A 169 -6.68 9.77 -8.15
N THR A 170 -7.31 9.42 -7.05
CA THR A 170 -8.74 9.57 -6.84
C THR A 170 -9.02 10.09 -5.44
N ASP A 171 -10.19 10.66 -5.21
CA ASP A 171 -10.66 10.97 -3.87
C ASP A 171 -11.01 9.67 -3.11
N ILE A 172 -11.26 9.77 -1.81
CA ILE A 172 -11.61 8.61 -0.96
C ILE A 172 -12.95 7.95 -1.35
N ASP A 173 -13.67 8.54 -2.29
CA ASP A 173 -14.95 8.04 -2.80
C ASP A 173 -14.88 7.48 -4.21
N GLY A 174 -13.75 7.57 -4.89
CA GLY A 174 -13.60 7.12 -6.27
C GLY A 174 -14.39 7.97 -7.26
N LYS A 175 -14.66 9.25 -6.95
CA LYS A 175 -15.44 10.15 -7.82
C LYS A 175 -14.61 10.79 -8.91
N GLU A 176 -13.32 10.88 -8.70
CA GLU A 176 -12.36 11.45 -9.64
C GLU A 176 -11.34 10.40 -10.04
N ASP A 177 -10.87 10.44 -11.25
CA ASP A 177 -9.72 9.70 -11.73
C ASP A 177 -8.84 10.66 -12.53
N VAL A 178 -7.73 11.05 -11.94
CA VAL A 178 -6.83 12.06 -12.51
C VAL A 178 -5.47 11.42 -12.80
N ALA A 179 -5.11 11.32 -14.07
CA ALA A 179 -3.77 10.93 -14.49
C ALA A 179 -2.76 12.01 -14.05
N MET A 180 -1.69 11.59 -13.41
CA MET A 180 -0.66 12.52 -12.94
C MET A 180 0.42 12.80 -13.98
N ASN A 181 0.26 12.30 -15.23
CA ASN A 181 1.17 12.52 -16.37
C ASN A 181 2.65 12.36 -15.99
N LEU A 182 2.94 11.36 -15.15
CA LEU A 182 4.29 11.00 -14.77
C LEU A 182 4.88 10.05 -15.82
N ASP A 183 6.20 10.02 -15.92
CA ASP A 183 6.88 8.95 -16.63
C ASP A 183 6.53 7.60 -16.02
N GLU A 184 6.81 6.52 -16.75
CA GLU A 184 6.59 5.17 -16.22
C GLU A 184 7.27 5.03 -14.86
N THR A 185 6.47 4.73 -13.84
CA THR A 185 6.96 4.51 -12.47
C THR A 185 6.21 3.36 -11.80
N VAL A 186 6.91 2.63 -10.93
CA VAL A 186 6.33 1.46 -10.24
C VAL A 186 5.64 1.87 -8.95
N ALA A 187 6.30 2.66 -8.12
CA ALA A 187 5.83 3.04 -6.80
C ALA A 187 6.34 4.43 -6.44
N VAL A 188 5.65 5.07 -5.52
CA VAL A 188 5.96 6.42 -5.07
C VAL A 188 6.11 6.45 -3.56
N SER A 189 6.96 7.35 -3.06
CA SER A 189 6.97 7.76 -1.66
C SER A 189 6.40 9.17 -1.52
N VAL A 190 5.91 9.52 -0.34
CA VAL A 190 5.40 10.85 -0.06
C VAL A 190 6.18 11.52 1.06
N ALA A 191 6.54 12.78 0.86
CA ALA A 191 7.14 13.63 1.87
C ALA A 191 6.83 15.11 1.56
N GLY A 192 6.52 15.90 2.58
CA GLY A 192 6.31 17.34 2.43
C GLY A 192 5.30 17.72 1.35
N ASN A 193 4.18 17.03 1.27
CA ASN A 193 3.10 17.27 0.30
C ASN A 193 3.53 17.06 -1.18
N ARG A 194 4.53 16.22 -1.39
CA ARG A 194 5.02 15.82 -2.72
C ARG A 194 5.18 14.31 -2.81
N LEU A 195 4.88 13.76 -3.97
CA LEU A 195 5.25 12.41 -4.34
C LEU A 195 6.64 12.43 -4.94
N TYR A 196 7.48 11.45 -4.58
CA TYR A 196 8.82 11.23 -5.12
C TYR A 196 8.87 9.86 -5.79
N TYR A 197 9.49 9.78 -6.96
CA TYR A 197 9.58 8.56 -7.76
C TYR A 197 10.86 8.52 -8.59
N GLY A 198 11.29 7.33 -8.96
CA GLY A 198 12.37 7.11 -9.92
C GLY A 198 11.80 6.90 -11.33
N GLY A 199 12.43 7.46 -12.35
CA GLY A 199 12.11 7.14 -13.73
C GLY A 199 12.50 5.70 -14.09
N LEU A 200 11.79 5.07 -15.03
CA LEU A 200 12.06 3.66 -15.41
C LEU A 200 12.73 3.52 -16.77
N THR A 201 12.45 4.41 -17.74
CA THR A 201 12.75 4.16 -19.14
C THR A 201 14.06 4.80 -19.60
N TYR A 202 14.08 6.12 -19.79
CA TYR A 202 15.22 6.83 -20.39
C TYR A 202 16.07 7.57 -19.37
N ASP A 203 15.44 8.04 -18.34
CA ASP A 203 16.05 8.82 -17.28
C ASP A 203 15.59 8.26 -15.94
N ARG A 204 16.52 7.62 -15.24
CA ARG A 204 16.27 6.98 -13.95
C ARG A 204 16.52 7.93 -12.77
N GLY A 205 16.55 9.24 -13.04
CA GLY A 205 16.69 10.27 -12.04
C GLY A 205 15.59 10.25 -10.98
N LEU A 206 15.79 11.01 -9.92
CA LEU A 206 14.78 11.27 -8.92
C LEU A 206 13.87 12.40 -9.40
N TYR A 207 12.58 12.16 -9.37
CA TYR A 207 11.52 13.12 -9.72
C TYR A 207 10.61 13.39 -8.54
N SER A 208 9.94 14.53 -8.57
CA SER A 208 8.86 14.82 -7.63
C SER A 208 7.71 15.56 -8.30
N VAL A 209 6.50 15.35 -7.77
CA VAL A 209 5.27 16.03 -8.17
C VAL A 209 4.47 16.42 -6.93
N GLY A 210 3.87 17.61 -6.92
CA GLY A 210 2.94 17.99 -5.87
C GLY A 210 1.71 17.09 -5.87
N VAL A 211 1.20 16.70 -4.70
CA VAL A 211 0.06 15.76 -4.59
C VAL A 211 -1.19 16.22 -5.34
N ASN A 212 -1.36 17.51 -5.55
CA ASN A 212 -2.46 18.11 -6.32
C ASN A 212 -2.06 18.53 -7.74
N ALA A 213 -0.81 18.31 -8.15
CA ALA A 213 -0.32 18.60 -9.49
C ALA A 213 -0.44 17.39 -10.42
N SER A 214 -0.26 17.61 -11.72
CA SER A 214 -0.28 16.57 -12.74
C SER A 214 1.05 16.44 -13.51
N ALA A 215 2.02 17.29 -13.25
CA ALA A 215 3.33 17.27 -13.91
C ALA A 215 4.46 17.28 -12.88
N GLY A 216 5.37 16.32 -13.01
CA GLY A 216 6.56 16.22 -12.18
C GLY A 216 7.74 17.03 -12.70
N SER A 217 8.73 17.21 -11.85
CA SER A 217 10.02 17.81 -12.19
C SER A 217 11.15 16.98 -11.61
N LYS A 218 12.27 16.94 -12.34
CA LYS A 218 13.48 16.27 -11.86
C LYS A 218 14.02 16.99 -10.62
N VAL A 219 14.43 16.21 -9.63
CA VAL A 219 15.07 16.67 -8.39
C VAL A 219 16.56 16.40 -8.44
N LEU A 220 16.97 15.17 -8.82
CA LEU A 220 18.36 14.74 -8.89
C LEU A 220 18.61 13.88 -10.12
N ASP A 221 19.79 14.01 -10.72
CA ASP A 221 20.32 13.07 -11.69
C ASP A 221 20.86 11.82 -10.98
N GLY A 222 20.72 10.64 -11.62
CA GLY A 222 21.22 9.38 -11.07
C GLY A 222 20.33 8.20 -11.42
N PHE A 223 20.41 7.12 -10.63
CA PHE A 223 19.73 5.84 -10.88
C PHE A 223 18.95 5.40 -9.63
N PHE A 224 17.81 6.03 -9.42
CA PHE A 224 16.99 5.88 -8.21
C PHE A 224 15.93 4.78 -8.37
N TYR A 225 16.18 3.60 -7.83
CA TYR A 225 15.16 2.54 -7.76
C TYR A 225 14.53 2.49 -6.35
N GLN A 226 13.21 2.51 -6.30
CA GLN A 226 12.42 2.56 -5.07
C GLN A 226 12.86 3.70 -4.12
N PRO A 227 12.90 4.96 -4.58
CA PRO A 227 13.33 6.06 -3.74
C PRO A 227 12.35 6.31 -2.60
N TRP A 228 12.86 6.35 -1.37
CA TRP A 228 12.09 6.69 -0.18
C TRP A 228 12.66 7.93 0.48
N VAL A 229 11.85 8.99 0.54
CA VAL A 229 12.21 10.25 1.16
C VAL A 229 11.76 10.26 2.61
N ILE A 230 12.71 10.44 3.53
CA ILE A 230 12.48 10.61 4.97
C ILE A 230 13.10 11.96 5.36
N GLY A 231 12.28 12.93 5.72
CA GLY A 231 12.74 14.30 5.95
C GLY A 231 13.33 14.92 4.67
N SER A 232 14.63 15.23 4.68
CA SER A 232 15.37 15.75 3.53
C SER A 232 16.33 14.72 2.91
N THR A 233 16.26 13.47 3.33
CA THR A 233 17.14 12.38 2.87
C THR A 233 16.38 11.41 1.98
N VAL A 234 16.97 11.03 0.85
CA VAL A 234 16.48 10.00 -0.07
C VAL A 234 17.27 8.73 0.16
N TYR A 235 16.60 7.65 0.48
CA TYR A 235 17.13 6.28 0.47
C TYR A 235 16.73 5.63 -0.85
N TYR A 236 17.62 4.88 -1.47
CA TYR A 236 17.35 4.26 -2.77
C TYR A 236 18.33 3.12 -3.07
N ILE A 237 17.92 2.22 -3.94
CA ILE A 237 18.82 1.26 -4.56
C ILE A 237 19.38 1.89 -5.83
N ASP A 238 20.71 2.00 -5.90
CA ASP A 238 21.41 2.52 -7.08
C ASP A 238 21.60 1.39 -8.11
N THR A 239 20.84 1.45 -9.19
CA THR A 239 20.87 0.41 -10.23
C THR A 239 22.12 0.47 -11.13
N ASP A 240 22.88 1.57 -11.10
CA ASP A 240 24.13 1.73 -11.84
C ASP A 240 25.37 1.31 -11.01
N ASP A 241 25.27 1.33 -9.68
CA ASP A 241 26.32 0.87 -8.77
C ASP A 241 25.98 -0.49 -8.14
N ALA A 242 25.88 -1.51 -8.97
CA ALA A 242 25.68 -2.90 -8.56
C ALA A 242 24.49 -3.12 -7.60
N TYR A 243 23.45 -2.31 -7.70
CA TYR A 243 22.27 -2.36 -6.83
C TYR A 243 22.58 -2.14 -5.33
N LYS A 244 23.57 -1.32 -5.03
CA LYS A 244 23.87 -0.97 -3.64
C LYS A 244 22.78 -0.06 -3.06
N LEU A 245 22.54 -0.22 -1.77
CA LEU A 245 21.64 0.68 -1.03
C LEU A 245 22.41 1.93 -0.63
N LYS A 246 21.88 3.08 -1.01
CA LYS A 246 22.49 4.40 -0.81
C LYS A 246 21.50 5.38 -0.19
N LEU A 247 22.02 6.46 0.32
CA LEU A 247 21.27 7.66 0.65
C LEU A 247 21.96 8.92 0.11
N ILE A 248 21.17 9.98 -0.08
CA ILE A 248 21.62 11.30 -0.48
C ILE A 248 20.64 12.36 0.00
N GLY A 249 21.10 13.58 0.26
CA GLY A 249 20.19 14.71 0.52
C GLY A 249 19.39 15.10 -0.72
N LEU A 250 18.19 15.63 -0.54
CA LEU A 250 17.39 16.21 -1.64
C LEU A 250 18.09 17.39 -2.34
N ASP A 251 19.11 17.97 -1.70
CA ASP A 251 19.99 19.01 -2.27
C ASP A 251 21.20 18.43 -3.06
N GLY A 252 21.26 17.11 -3.21
CA GLY A 252 22.33 16.40 -3.90
C GLY A 252 23.63 16.26 -3.09
N LYS A 253 23.59 16.57 -1.78
CA LYS A 253 24.79 16.47 -0.91
C LYS A 253 24.70 15.34 0.08
N GLY A 254 25.84 15.02 0.69
CA GLY A 254 25.92 14.03 1.78
C GLY A 254 25.61 12.60 1.33
N GLY A 255 25.96 12.25 0.09
CA GLY A 255 25.80 10.88 -0.42
C GLY A 255 26.59 9.86 0.38
N GLU A 256 25.98 8.74 0.73
CA GLU A 256 26.54 7.63 1.50
C GLU A 256 26.09 6.28 0.91
N THR A 257 27.00 5.33 0.81
CA THR A 257 26.70 3.93 0.52
C THR A 257 26.50 3.20 1.86
N LEU A 258 25.31 2.67 2.09
CA LEU A 258 24.93 2.03 3.36
C LEU A 258 25.50 0.63 3.50
N THR A 259 25.61 -0.10 2.39
CA THR A 259 26.21 -1.44 2.35
C THR A 259 26.91 -1.65 1.01
N SER A 260 28.01 -2.41 1.02
CA SER A 260 28.70 -2.85 -0.20
C SER A 260 27.99 -4.00 -0.91
N ARG A 261 26.99 -4.62 -0.25
CA ARG A 261 26.24 -5.77 -0.77
C ARG A 261 25.24 -5.35 -1.84
N ARG A 262 24.94 -6.27 -2.73
CA ARG A 262 23.83 -6.13 -3.67
C ARG A 262 22.51 -6.28 -2.93
N VAL A 263 21.61 -5.31 -3.10
CA VAL A 263 20.32 -5.24 -2.42
C VAL A 263 19.19 -5.46 -3.41
N SER A 264 18.30 -6.40 -3.13
CA SER A 264 17.11 -6.68 -3.94
C SER A 264 15.82 -6.08 -3.38
N ALA A 265 15.77 -5.84 -2.07
CA ALA A 265 14.65 -5.20 -1.37
C ALA A 265 15.15 -4.55 -0.09
N TYR A 266 14.50 -3.49 0.35
CA TYR A 266 14.81 -2.85 1.63
C TYR A 266 13.57 -2.25 2.30
N ASN A 267 13.70 -1.98 3.59
CA ASN A 267 12.74 -1.24 4.38
C ASN A 267 13.45 -0.50 5.53
N ILE A 268 12.84 0.55 6.05
CA ILE A 268 13.44 1.41 7.08
C ILE A 268 12.41 1.64 8.18
N THR A 269 12.83 1.59 9.44
CA THR A 269 11.96 1.98 10.55
C THR A 269 11.55 3.46 10.42
N THR A 270 10.34 3.81 10.87
CA THR A 270 9.78 5.16 10.73
C THR A 270 10.65 6.26 11.34
N ASN A 271 11.46 5.92 12.35
CA ASN A 271 12.44 6.84 12.95
C ASN A 271 13.79 6.88 12.23
N GLY A 272 13.94 6.15 11.10
CA GLY A 272 15.17 6.08 10.32
C GLY A 272 16.36 5.36 10.98
N LYS A 273 16.16 4.78 12.17
CA LYS A 273 17.25 4.21 12.97
C LYS A 273 17.78 2.89 12.42
N TYR A 274 16.90 2.02 11.94
CA TYR A 274 17.26 0.70 11.43
C TYR A 274 16.85 0.54 9.98
N VAL A 275 17.76 0.01 9.18
CA VAL A 275 17.53 -0.31 7.77
C VAL A 275 17.60 -1.81 7.61
N PHE A 276 16.54 -2.42 7.10
CA PHE A 276 16.50 -3.84 6.76
C PHE A 276 16.66 -4.01 5.26
N PHE A 277 17.43 -4.99 4.82
CA PHE A 277 17.58 -5.26 3.39
C PHE A 277 17.85 -6.75 3.11
N GLN A 278 17.41 -7.20 1.95
CA GLN A 278 17.74 -8.52 1.40
C GLN A 278 18.96 -8.38 0.50
N CYS A 279 20.02 -9.10 0.84
CA CYS A 279 21.13 -9.41 -0.06
C CYS A 279 20.82 -10.69 -0.82
N ASP A 280 20.96 -10.67 -2.16
CA ASP A 280 20.72 -11.83 -3.02
C ASP A 280 21.99 -12.34 -3.72
N THR A 281 23.16 -11.89 -3.28
CA THR A 281 24.46 -12.38 -3.76
C THR A 281 24.68 -13.82 -3.30
N ALA A 282 25.08 -14.70 -4.22
CA ALA A 282 25.39 -16.09 -3.92
C ALA A 282 26.49 -16.17 -2.84
N GLY A 283 26.26 -17.01 -1.82
CA GLY A 283 27.16 -17.16 -0.67
C GLY A 283 27.02 -16.10 0.43
N GLU A 284 26.25 -15.02 0.18
CA GLU A 284 25.98 -13.95 1.14
C GLU A 284 24.47 -13.67 1.28
N ALA A 285 23.64 -14.48 0.62
CA ALA A 285 22.20 -14.28 0.59
C ALA A 285 21.62 -14.29 2.01
N GLY A 286 20.92 -13.23 2.37
CA GLY A 286 20.34 -13.09 3.72
C GLY A 286 19.55 -11.81 3.89
N LEU A 287 18.70 -11.82 4.92
CA LEU A 287 18.12 -10.61 5.47
C LEU A 287 19.11 -10.00 6.47
N TYR A 288 19.46 -8.75 6.24
CA TYR A 288 20.38 -7.97 7.08
C TYR A 288 19.67 -6.78 7.70
N MET A 289 20.24 -6.27 8.79
CA MET A 289 19.84 -5.03 9.43
C MET A 289 21.07 -4.15 9.66
N ILE A 290 20.95 -2.87 9.34
CA ILE A 290 21.95 -1.84 9.68
C ILE A 290 21.39 -0.98 10.81
N ASP A 291 22.15 -0.84 11.91
CA ASP A 291 21.93 0.22 12.89
C ASP A 291 22.62 1.49 12.39
N ARG A 292 21.83 2.50 12.04
CA ARG A 292 22.33 3.75 11.46
C ARG A 292 23.20 4.58 12.44
N ALA A 293 23.01 4.41 13.75
CA ALA A 293 23.78 5.14 14.75
C ALA A 293 25.20 4.61 14.88
N SER A 294 25.38 3.29 14.82
CA SER A 294 26.70 2.63 14.95
C SER A 294 27.32 2.27 13.59
N GLY A 295 26.55 2.27 12.51
CA GLY A 295 26.95 1.73 11.21
C GLY A 295 27.09 0.20 11.20
N THR A 296 26.66 -0.49 12.27
CA THR A 296 26.80 -1.95 12.39
C THR A 296 25.82 -2.66 11.48
N GLU A 297 26.33 -3.55 10.62
CA GLU A 297 25.54 -4.46 9.79
C GLU A 297 25.46 -5.82 10.48
N GLN A 298 24.24 -6.34 10.67
CA GLN A 298 23.97 -7.62 11.29
C GLN A 298 23.20 -8.53 10.32
N LEU A 299 23.67 -9.76 10.12
CA LEU A 299 22.90 -10.82 9.47
C LEU A 299 21.80 -11.29 10.43
N ILE A 300 20.55 -11.11 10.01
CA ILE A 300 19.38 -11.58 10.75
C ILE A 300 19.10 -13.04 10.46
N LYS A 301 19.08 -13.41 9.17
CA LYS A 301 18.81 -14.78 8.75
C LYS A 301 19.38 -15.04 7.36
N GLU A 302 20.12 -16.16 7.21
CA GLU A 302 20.60 -16.62 5.90
C GLU A 302 19.45 -17.07 5.01
N GLY A 303 19.56 -16.83 3.71
CA GLY A 303 18.61 -17.26 2.68
C GLY A 303 18.01 -16.09 1.89
N ASN A 304 17.05 -16.43 1.02
CA ASN A 304 16.34 -15.45 0.22
C ASN A 304 14.96 -15.18 0.81
N TYR A 305 14.69 -13.93 1.06
CA TYR A 305 13.45 -13.43 1.66
C TYR A 305 12.84 -12.34 0.79
N LYS A 306 11.53 -12.17 0.92
CA LYS A 306 10.77 -11.14 0.22
C LYS A 306 9.73 -10.51 1.13
N TRP A 307 9.14 -9.39 0.68
CA TRP A 307 8.05 -8.71 1.38
C TRP A 307 8.40 -8.34 2.82
N ILE A 308 9.49 -7.59 2.98
CA ILE A 308 9.99 -7.09 4.26
C ILE A 308 9.09 -5.95 4.74
N ASN A 309 8.17 -6.23 5.68
CA ASN A 309 7.24 -5.23 6.23
C ASN A 309 7.60 -4.92 7.69
N LEU A 310 7.60 -3.63 8.03
CA LEU A 310 7.95 -3.16 9.38
C LEU A 310 6.71 -2.60 10.08
N ILE A 311 6.48 -3.07 11.31
CA ILE A 311 5.46 -2.54 12.22
C ILE A 311 6.14 -2.31 13.59
N GLY A 312 6.29 -1.05 13.97
CA GLY A 312 7.01 -0.69 15.19
C GLY A 312 8.45 -1.23 15.19
N ASN A 313 8.78 -2.08 16.18
CA ASN A 313 10.08 -2.74 16.30
C ASN A 313 10.11 -4.16 15.71
N ARG A 314 9.11 -4.57 14.94
CA ARG A 314 9.01 -5.90 14.34
C ARG A 314 9.17 -5.84 12.84
N CYS A 315 10.00 -6.74 12.32
CA CYS A 315 10.18 -6.99 10.89
C CYS A 315 9.50 -8.31 10.51
N PHE A 316 8.43 -8.23 9.72
CA PHE A 316 7.76 -9.38 9.11
C PHE A 316 8.37 -9.61 7.74
N PHE A 317 8.83 -10.81 7.47
CA PHE A 317 9.42 -11.15 6.18
C PHE A 317 9.09 -12.59 5.78
N TYR A 318 8.93 -12.79 4.48
CA TYR A 318 8.48 -14.05 3.90
C TYR A 318 9.65 -14.81 3.34
N ASP A 319 9.61 -16.15 3.43
CA ASP A 319 10.49 -16.99 2.65
C ASP A 319 10.32 -16.75 1.13
N ALA A 320 11.27 -17.20 0.32
CA ALA A 320 11.20 -16.99 -1.14
C ALA A 320 9.93 -17.58 -1.77
N GLY A 321 9.42 -18.69 -1.23
CA GLY A 321 8.17 -19.34 -1.66
C GLY A 321 6.92 -18.54 -1.27
N GLY A 322 6.99 -17.70 -0.23
CA GLY A 322 5.85 -16.97 0.32
C GLY A 322 4.93 -17.82 1.18
N SER A 323 5.43 -18.97 1.64
CA SER A 323 4.67 -19.95 2.42
C SER A 323 4.92 -19.90 3.91
N ILE A 324 6.01 -19.25 4.32
CA ILE A 324 6.43 -19.08 5.71
C ILE A 324 6.68 -17.60 5.97
N VAL A 325 6.18 -17.10 7.10
CA VAL A 325 6.44 -15.74 7.55
C VAL A 325 7.20 -15.78 8.86
N TYR A 326 8.28 -15.02 8.90
CA TYR A 326 9.10 -14.82 10.08
C TYR A 326 8.84 -13.44 10.68
N ILE A 327 9.05 -13.33 11.98
CA ILE A 327 9.11 -12.06 12.70
C ILE A 327 10.49 -11.96 13.33
N TYR A 328 11.21 -10.91 13.02
CA TYR A 328 12.36 -10.49 13.80
C TYR A 328 11.98 -9.28 14.64
N THR A 329 12.19 -9.38 15.95
CA THR A 329 12.00 -8.26 16.88
C THR A 329 13.35 -7.60 17.15
N ILE A 330 13.46 -6.29 16.90
CA ILE A 330 14.70 -5.52 17.12
C ILE A 330 15.10 -5.63 18.60
N GLY A 331 16.33 -6.08 18.84
CA GLY A 331 16.83 -6.38 20.19
C GLY A 331 16.34 -7.70 20.78
N GLY A 332 15.56 -8.47 20.02
CA GLY A 332 15.06 -9.79 20.38
C GLY A 332 15.56 -10.88 19.43
N GLY A 333 14.72 -11.83 19.13
CA GLY A 333 15.02 -12.98 18.26
C GLY A 333 14.10 -13.09 17.06
N ILE A 334 14.23 -14.22 16.37
CA ILE A 334 13.37 -14.61 15.26
C ILE A 334 12.35 -15.63 15.79
N SER A 335 11.09 -15.44 15.37
CA SER A 335 10.00 -16.39 15.56
C SER A 335 9.24 -16.59 14.27
N TYR A 336 8.34 -17.57 14.25
CA TYR A 336 7.38 -17.72 13.16
C TYR A 336 6.14 -16.87 13.42
N PHE A 337 5.60 -16.27 12.37
CA PHE A 337 4.26 -15.70 12.39
C PHE A 337 3.28 -16.75 11.87
N ASP A 338 2.40 -17.23 12.74
CA ASP A 338 1.46 -18.32 12.44
C ASP A 338 0.02 -17.91 12.80
N PRO A 339 -0.59 -16.98 12.05
CA PRO A 339 -1.94 -16.51 12.33
C PRO A 339 -2.97 -17.62 12.08
N PRO A 340 -4.08 -17.67 12.86
CA PRO A 340 -5.13 -18.65 12.67
C PRO A 340 -5.91 -18.38 11.39
N VAL A 341 -6.53 -19.45 10.85
CA VAL A 341 -7.60 -19.36 9.85
C VAL A 341 -8.91 -19.36 10.62
N LEU A 342 -9.59 -18.22 10.61
CA LEU A 342 -10.86 -18.07 11.32
C LEU A 342 -12.02 -18.66 10.49
N LYS A 343 -12.99 -19.28 11.16
CA LYS A 343 -14.25 -19.68 10.53
C LYS A 343 -15.01 -18.42 10.11
N LYS A 344 -15.45 -18.38 8.87
CA LYS A 344 -16.21 -17.28 8.26
C LYS A 344 -17.69 -17.43 8.55
#